data_ba00685f6d5e4b55644d4c3bf33bef0d
#
_entry.id   ba00685f6d5e4b55644d4c3bf33bef0d
#
_cell.length_a   1.000
_cell.length_b   1.000
_cell.length_c   1.000
_cell.angle_alpha   90.00
_cell.angle_beta   90.00
_cell.angle_gamma   90.00
#
_symmetry.space_group_name_H-M   'P 1'
#
loop_
_entity.id
_entity.type
_entity.pdbx_description
1 polymer ?
#
loop_
_entity_poly.entity_id
_entity_poly.type
_entity_poly.pdbx_seq_one_letter_code
_entity_poly.pdbx_strand_id
1 'polypeptide(L)'
;CDVARSTVGRAIRELELAGLVHRGDEGFALTVSGHHVVDQFYQFEHAVDAICEVDEWLSTLPDPDLVPPQMFVGGEVTQADIHAPDKAMQETVDLVSTATRVRGVSPAVHGAYVETFQQRIQRDGLETELVFSADALTELATTYAEYVIEDADGVTIYQIDELPPLGLMLVDHQDGTTEASFGIYTENGVQVVVRNTSPNAVAWLREEFESYREQATEIQL
;
A
#
# COMPACT_ATOMS: atom_id res chain seq x y z
N CYS A 1 29.93 0.74 -17.41
CA CYS A 1 29.19 1.34 -18.55
C CYS A 1 30.19 1.70 -19.63
N ASP A 2 30.14 1.06 -20.80
CA ASP A 2 30.95 1.40 -21.97
C ASP A 2 30.25 2.54 -22.76
N VAL A 3 30.30 3.74 -22.21
CA VAL A 3 29.75 4.93 -22.89
C VAL A 3 30.90 5.73 -23.47
N ALA A 4 30.81 6.11 -24.77
CA ALA A 4 31.82 6.90 -25.43
C ALA A 4 32.03 8.24 -24.71
N ARG A 5 33.31 8.66 -24.56
CA ARG A 5 33.72 9.92 -23.89
C ARG A 5 33.02 11.16 -24.44
N SER A 6 32.74 11.16 -25.75
CA SER A 6 32.01 12.24 -26.43
C SER A 6 30.53 12.32 -25.98
N THR A 7 29.90 11.19 -25.71
CA THR A 7 28.51 11.13 -25.20
C THR A 7 28.41 11.67 -23.80
N VAL A 8 29.35 11.29 -22.91
CA VAL A 8 29.45 11.82 -21.55
C VAL A 8 29.67 13.32 -21.57
N GLY A 9 30.61 13.82 -22.40
CA GLY A 9 30.89 15.26 -22.50
C GLY A 9 29.71 16.07 -23.02
N ARG A 10 28.87 15.52 -23.90
CA ARG A 10 27.63 16.16 -24.36
C ARG A 10 26.57 16.18 -23.26
N ALA A 11 26.35 15.09 -22.58
CA ALA A 11 25.39 15.00 -21.47
C ALA A 11 25.74 16.01 -20.35
N ILE A 12 27.01 16.07 -19.95
CA ILE A 12 27.48 17.05 -18.94
C ILE A 12 27.18 18.47 -19.38
N ARG A 13 27.45 18.82 -20.65
CA ARG A 13 27.16 20.17 -21.18
C ARG A 13 25.67 20.49 -21.17
N GLU A 14 24.81 19.55 -21.50
CA GLU A 14 23.35 19.69 -21.44
C GLU A 14 22.89 19.93 -20.00
N LEU A 15 23.41 19.17 -19.04
CA LEU A 15 23.12 19.35 -17.60
C LEU A 15 23.65 20.69 -17.07
N GLU A 16 24.80 21.16 -17.54
CA GLU A 16 25.35 22.46 -17.18
C GLU A 16 24.49 23.60 -17.74
N LEU A 17 24.04 23.49 -19.00
CA LEU A 17 23.11 24.45 -19.62
C LEU A 17 21.74 24.46 -18.90
N ALA A 18 21.29 23.32 -18.39
CA ALA A 18 20.08 23.23 -17.59
C ALA A 18 20.25 23.72 -16.14
N GLY A 19 21.47 24.09 -15.73
CA GLY A 19 21.77 24.57 -14.38
C GLY A 19 21.75 23.48 -13.31
N LEU A 20 21.85 22.20 -13.70
CA LEU A 20 21.82 21.06 -12.78
C LEU A 20 23.21 20.67 -12.27
N VAL A 21 24.25 20.98 -13.05
CA VAL A 21 25.64 20.82 -12.64
C VAL A 21 26.42 22.12 -12.87
N HIS A 22 27.50 22.28 -12.13
CA HIS A 22 28.46 23.37 -12.33
C HIS A 22 29.89 22.82 -12.31
N ARG A 23 30.79 23.56 -12.94
CA ARG A 23 32.19 23.22 -12.92
C ARG A 23 32.86 23.76 -11.64
N GLY A 24 33.40 22.85 -10.83
CA GLY A 24 34.20 23.18 -9.65
C GLY A 24 35.68 22.92 -9.87
N ASP A 25 36.48 23.12 -8.84
CA ASP A 25 37.93 22.95 -8.88
C ASP A 25 38.40 21.51 -9.13
N GLU A 26 37.63 20.52 -8.68
CA GLU A 26 37.92 19.09 -8.83
C GLU A 26 37.09 18.38 -9.90
N GLY A 27 36.35 19.13 -10.73
CA GLY A 27 35.49 18.54 -11.77
C GLY A 27 34.09 19.16 -11.80
N PHE A 28 33.06 18.32 -12.01
CA PHE A 28 31.68 18.77 -12.02
C PHE A 28 30.98 18.36 -10.70
N ALA A 29 30.17 19.28 -10.18
CA ALA A 29 29.35 19.04 -9.00
C ALA A 29 27.89 19.41 -9.29
N LEU A 30 26.96 18.77 -8.57
CA LEU A 30 25.54 19.11 -8.61
C LEU A 30 25.31 20.52 -8.05
N THR A 31 24.41 21.27 -8.66
CA THR A 31 23.80 22.45 -8.04
C THR A 31 22.74 22.02 -7.02
N VAL A 32 22.16 22.97 -6.27
CA VAL A 32 20.99 22.68 -5.41
C VAL A 32 19.84 22.11 -6.25
N SER A 33 19.55 22.70 -7.40
CA SER A 33 18.55 22.17 -8.33
C SER A 33 18.92 20.78 -8.85
N GLY A 34 20.21 20.55 -9.11
CA GLY A 34 20.72 19.24 -9.51
C GLY A 34 20.48 18.16 -8.47
N HIS A 35 20.72 18.46 -7.18
CA HIS A 35 20.39 17.53 -6.10
C HIS A 35 18.91 17.17 -6.07
N HIS A 36 18.02 18.17 -6.12
CA HIS A 36 16.57 17.91 -6.13
C HIS A 36 16.13 17.07 -7.35
N VAL A 37 16.68 17.33 -8.53
CA VAL A 37 16.34 16.55 -9.73
C VAL A 37 16.85 15.10 -9.61
N VAL A 38 18.05 14.89 -9.08
CA VAL A 38 18.60 13.54 -8.86
C VAL A 38 17.76 12.77 -7.84
N ASP A 39 17.34 13.40 -6.74
CA ASP A 39 16.49 12.78 -5.74
C ASP A 39 15.14 12.35 -6.35
N GLN A 40 14.51 13.22 -7.16
CA GLN A 40 13.26 12.87 -7.86
C GLN A 40 13.46 11.77 -8.91
N PHE A 41 14.60 11.76 -9.59
CA PHE A 41 14.93 10.71 -10.56
C PHE A 41 15.06 9.34 -9.87
N TYR A 42 15.73 9.27 -8.74
CA TYR A 42 15.83 8.03 -7.98
C TYR A 42 14.47 7.56 -7.45
N GLN A 43 13.62 8.46 -6.96
CA GLN A 43 12.27 8.10 -6.55
C GLN A 43 11.46 7.51 -7.73
N PHE A 44 11.59 8.12 -8.91
CA PHE A 44 10.95 7.60 -10.13
C PHE A 44 11.50 6.23 -10.53
N GLU A 45 12.84 6.06 -10.53
CA GLU A 45 13.49 4.78 -10.85
C GLU A 45 13.02 3.67 -9.91
N HIS A 46 13.03 3.93 -8.60
CA HIS A 46 12.50 2.98 -7.61
C HIS A 46 11.02 2.65 -7.81
N ALA A 47 10.19 3.63 -8.17
CA ALA A 47 8.78 3.38 -8.45
C ALA A 47 8.60 2.49 -9.69
N VAL A 48 9.39 2.72 -10.75
CA VAL A 48 9.37 1.87 -11.95
C VAL A 48 9.80 0.45 -11.62
N ASP A 49 10.88 0.30 -10.86
CA ASP A 49 11.36 -1.03 -10.44
C ASP A 49 10.29 -1.77 -9.62
N ALA A 50 9.66 -1.09 -8.67
CA ALA A 50 8.59 -1.65 -7.84
C ALA A 50 7.36 -2.07 -8.67
N ILE A 51 6.94 -1.25 -9.65
CA ILE A 51 5.85 -1.59 -10.57
C ILE A 51 6.21 -2.81 -11.41
N CYS A 52 7.43 -2.84 -11.98
CA CYS A 52 7.89 -3.97 -12.77
C CYS A 52 8.02 -5.26 -11.95
N GLU A 53 8.39 -5.15 -10.67
CA GLU A 53 8.48 -6.29 -9.75
C GLU A 53 7.12 -6.95 -9.52
N VAL A 54 6.03 -6.19 -9.54
CA VAL A 54 4.67 -6.67 -9.26
C VAL A 54 3.77 -6.73 -10.51
N ASP A 55 4.33 -6.57 -11.71
CA ASP A 55 3.58 -6.53 -12.99
C ASP A 55 2.69 -7.77 -13.20
N GLU A 56 3.18 -8.95 -12.82
CA GLU A 56 2.42 -10.21 -12.88
C GLU A 56 1.10 -10.09 -12.09
N TRP A 57 1.15 -9.48 -10.90
CA TRP A 57 -0.01 -9.33 -10.02
C TRP A 57 -0.90 -8.17 -10.43
N LEU A 58 -0.33 -7.03 -10.83
CA LEU A 58 -1.10 -5.90 -11.37
C LEU A 58 -1.92 -6.31 -12.59
N SER A 59 -1.37 -7.18 -13.43
CA SER A 59 -2.05 -7.71 -14.61
C SER A 59 -3.25 -8.61 -14.29
N THR A 60 -3.44 -9.04 -13.04
CA THR A 60 -4.62 -9.80 -12.60
C THR A 60 -5.79 -8.90 -12.22
N LEU A 61 -5.55 -7.61 -12.00
CA LEU A 61 -6.61 -6.66 -11.66
C LEU A 61 -7.50 -6.38 -12.86
N PRO A 62 -8.82 -6.24 -12.65
CA PRO A 62 -9.78 -5.99 -13.75
C PRO A 62 -9.60 -4.62 -14.39
N ASP A 63 -9.00 -3.67 -13.69
CA ASP A 63 -8.74 -2.32 -14.15
C ASP A 63 -7.35 -1.88 -13.67
N PRO A 64 -6.43 -1.49 -14.57
CA PRO A 64 -5.10 -1.01 -14.20
C PRO A 64 -5.12 0.30 -13.40
N ASP A 65 -6.18 1.08 -13.48
CA ASP A 65 -6.31 2.35 -12.76
C ASP A 65 -6.72 2.16 -11.28
N LEU A 66 -7.00 0.93 -10.84
CA LEU A 66 -7.31 0.61 -9.43
C LEU A 66 -6.14 0.90 -8.48
N VAL A 67 -4.90 0.89 -8.97
CA VAL A 67 -3.71 1.20 -8.16
C VAL A 67 -2.88 2.25 -8.88
N PRO A 68 -2.89 3.50 -8.41
CA PRO A 68 -2.17 4.57 -9.08
C PRO A 68 -0.67 4.54 -8.79
N PRO A 69 0.15 5.10 -9.70
CA PRO A 69 1.62 5.10 -9.57
C PRO A 69 2.15 5.72 -8.26
N GLN A 70 1.41 6.63 -7.63
CA GLN A 70 1.84 7.25 -6.36
C GLN A 70 1.96 6.24 -5.20
N MET A 71 1.31 5.08 -5.28
CA MET A 71 1.46 4.03 -4.30
C MET A 71 2.86 3.40 -4.32
N PHE A 72 3.55 3.48 -5.45
CA PHE A 72 4.90 2.91 -5.65
C PHE A 72 6.01 3.92 -5.39
N VAL A 73 5.74 5.22 -5.48
CA VAL A 73 6.75 6.26 -5.24
C VAL A 73 7.11 6.30 -3.75
N GLY A 74 8.28 5.78 -3.41
CA GLY A 74 8.73 5.64 -2.01
C GLY A 74 8.00 4.51 -1.24
N GLY A 75 7.28 3.65 -1.95
CA GLY A 75 6.60 2.49 -1.38
C GLY A 75 7.54 1.30 -1.17
N GLU A 76 7.19 0.45 -0.23
CA GLU A 76 7.83 -0.82 0.04
C GLU A 76 6.97 -1.97 -0.47
N VAL A 77 7.57 -2.88 -1.22
CA VAL A 77 6.90 -4.05 -1.82
C VAL A 77 7.28 -5.31 -1.06
N THR A 78 6.29 -6.09 -0.68
CA THR A 78 6.47 -7.44 -0.13
C THR A 78 5.65 -8.43 -0.94
N GLN A 79 6.30 -9.47 -1.46
CA GLN A 79 5.64 -10.54 -2.20
C GLN A 79 5.70 -11.85 -1.43
N ALA A 80 4.63 -12.64 -1.55
CA ALA A 80 4.64 -14.04 -1.20
C ALA A 80 5.54 -14.82 -2.19
N ASP A 81 6.25 -15.79 -1.72
CA ASP A 81 7.01 -16.72 -2.56
C ASP A 81 6.81 -18.18 -2.11
N ILE A 82 7.27 -19.13 -2.92
CA ILE A 82 7.08 -20.56 -2.65
C ILE A 82 7.71 -21.02 -1.32
N HIS A 83 8.70 -20.31 -0.81
CA HIS A 83 9.40 -20.63 0.45
C HIS A 83 8.88 -19.82 1.63
N ALA A 84 8.13 -18.74 1.36
CA ALA A 84 7.54 -17.86 2.36
C ALA A 84 6.13 -17.40 1.88
N PRO A 85 5.16 -18.32 1.75
CA PRO A 85 3.84 -18.00 1.21
C PRO A 85 3.05 -17.01 2.08
N ASP A 86 3.32 -16.98 3.38
CA ASP A 86 2.64 -16.10 4.33
C ASP A 86 3.31 -14.71 4.46
N LYS A 87 4.40 -14.44 3.74
CA LYS A 87 5.18 -13.21 3.92
C LYS A 87 4.35 -11.95 3.65
N ALA A 88 3.58 -11.92 2.56
CA ALA A 88 2.72 -10.79 2.24
C ALA A 88 1.59 -10.62 3.26
N MET A 89 1.02 -11.72 3.75
CA MET A 89 0.01 -11.69 4.82
C MET A 89 0.58 -11.16 6.13
N GLN A 90 1.82 -11.54 6.49
CA GLN A 90 2.48 -11.10 7.72
C GLN A 90 2.66 -9.58 7.76
N GLU A 91 2.95 -8.93 6.63
CA GLU A 91 3.01 -7.47 6.55
C GLU A 91 1.73 -6.79 7.01
N THR A 92 0.58 -7.32 6.60
CA THR A 92 -0.72 -6.78 7.05
C THR A 92 -0.97 -7.04 8.53
N VAL A 93 -0.62 -8.21 9.04
CA VAL A 93 -0.69 -8.53 10.48
C VAL A 93 0.18 -7.58 11.29
N ASP A 94 1.40 -7.32 10.84
CA ASP A 94 2.34 -6.41 11.52
C ASP A 94 1.82 -4.96 11.52
N LEU A 95 1.22 -4.49 10.42
CA LEU A 95 0.56 -3.18 10.36
C LEU A 95 -0.54 -3.05 11.40
N VAL A 96 -1.47 -3.99 11.45
CA VAL A 96 -2.59 -3.98 12.39
C VAL A 96 -2.10 -4.10 13.84
N SER A 97 -1.03 -4.86 14.08
CA SER A 97 -0.48 -5.08 15.43
C SER A 97 -0.02 -3.81 16.13
N THR A 98 0.35 -2.77 15.37
CA THR A 98 0.86 -1.48 15.89
C THR A 98 -0.13 -0.32 15.69
N ALA A 99 -1.28 -0.59 15.07
CA ALA A 99 -2.29 0.40 14.73
C ALA A 99 -3.03 0.95 15.96
N THR A 100 -3.48 2.20 15.89
CA THR A 100 -4.48 2.79 16.77
C THR A 100 -5.84 2.89 16.10
N ARG A 101 -5.84 3.02 14.77
CA ARG A 101 -7.04 3.02 13.94
C ARG A 101 -6.75 2.37 12.60
N VAL A 102 -7.69 1.59 12.09
CA VAL A 102 -7.64 0.97 10.76
C VAL A 102 -8.91 1.30 9.99
N ARG A 103 -8.76 1.77 8.76
CA ARG A 103 -9.83 1.89 7.77
C ARG A 103 -9.46 1.01 6.59
N GLY A 104 -10.32 0.08 6.23
CA GLY A 104 -9.96 -0.92 5.24
C GLY A 104 -11.11 -1.35 4.34
N VAL A 105 -10.73 -1.83 3.16
CA VAL A 105 -11.61 -2.49 2.18
C VAL A 105 -11.03 -3.88 1.94
N SER A 106 -11.80 -4.93 2.10
CA SER A 106 -11.28 -6.29 1.92
C SER A 106 -12.24 -7.21 1.17
N PRO A 107 -11.78 -7.79 0.06
CA PRO A 107 -12.56 -8.78 -0.71
C PRO A 107 -12.54 -10.18 -0.07
N ALA A 108 -11.67 -10.40 0.93
CA ALA A 108 -11.46 -11.71 1.53
C ALA A 108 -11.18 -11.61 3.03
N VAL A 109 -11.37 -12.72 3.73
CA VAL A 109 -11.10 -12.85 5.17
C VAL A 109 -10.05 -13.92 5.39
N HIS A 110 -9.06 -13.64 6.24
CA HIS A 110 -8.03 -14.59 6.63
C HIS A 110 -7.99 -14.74 8.15
N GLY A 111 -7.86 -15.97 8.66
CA GLY A 111 -7.86 -16.26 10.09
C GLY A 111 -6.84 -15.43 10.87
N ALA A 112 -5.62 -15.27 10.36
CA ALA A 112 -4.59 -14.46 11.01
C ALA A 112 -4.99 -12.98 11.15
N TYR A 113 -5.70 -12.41 10.17
CA TYR A 113 -6.22 -11.05 10.26
C TYR A 113 -7.30 -10.95 11.33
N VAL A 114 -8.30 -11.83 11.25
CA VAL A 114 -9.44 -11.84 12.18
C VAL A 114 -8.98 -11.99 13.62
N GLU A 115 -8.04 -12.91 13.88
CA GLU A 115 -7.46 -13.10 15.20
C GLU A 115 -6.71 -11.85 15.69
N THR A 116 -5.92 -11.22 14.82
CA THR A 116 -5.17 -10.00 15.16
C THR A 116 -6.11 -8.84 15.46
N PHE A 117 -7.13 -8.61 14.61
CA PHE A 117 -8.13 -7.56 14.84
C PHE A 117 -8.88 -7.80 16.15
N GLN A 118 -9.37 -9.03 16.41
CA GLN A 118 -10.07 -9.38 17.64
C GLN A 118 -9.21 -9.06 18.87
N GLN A 119 -7.95 -9.49 18.87
CA GLN A 119 -7.04 -9.25 19.99
C GLN A 119 -6.82 -7.75 20.23
N ARG A 120 -6.61 -6.98 19.17
CA ARG A 120 -6.35 -5.53 19.24
C ARG A 120 -7.59 -4.75 19.67
N ILE A 121 -8.76 -5.10 19.17
CA ILE A 121 -10.03 -4.49 19.58
C ILE A 121 -10.28 -4.73 21.09
N GLN A 122 -10.19 -6.00 21.52
CA GLN A 122 -10.49 -6.36 22.89
C GLN A 122 -9.49 -5.82 23.92
N ARG A 123 -8.19 -5.81 23.59
CA ARG A 123 -7.13 -5.48 24.55
C ARG A 123 -6.76 -4.00 24.56
N ASP A 124 -6.75 -3.39 23.38
CA ASP A 124 -6.11 -2.09 23.16
C ASP A 124 -7.09 -1.03 22.62
N GLY A 125 -8.36 -1.43 22.37
CA GLY A 125 -9.38 -0.49 21.88
C GLY A 125 -9.09 0.01 20.47
N LEU A 126 -8.59 -0.88 19.57
CA LEU A 126 -8.35 -0.54 18.17
C LEU A 126 -9.66 -0.05 17.52
N GLU A 127 -9.65 1.16 16.99
CA GLU A 127 -10.76 1.69 16.20
C GLU A 127 -10.70 1.14 14.76
N THR A 128 -11.82 0.64 14.26
CA THR A 128 -11.88 0.07 12.90
C THR A 128 -13.12 0.50 12.14
N GLU A 129 -12.91 0.82 10.86
CA GLU A 129 -13.97 0.98 9.87
C GLU A 129 -13.62 0.08 8.67
N LEU A 130 -14.40 -0.97 8.45
CA LEU A 130 -14.08 -2.01 7.46
C LEU A 130 -15.23 -2.19 6.48
N VAL A 131 -14.91 -2.16 5.19
CA VAL A 131 -15.82 -2.48 4.09
C VAL A 131 -15.48 -3.87 3.57
N PHE A 132 -16.44 -4.78 3.59
CA PHE A 132 -16.27 -6.14 3.08
C PHE A 132 -17.22 -6.41 1.91
N SER A 133 -16.82 -7.31 1.02
CA SER A 133 -17.75 -7.91 0.08
C SER A 133 -18.77 -8.80 0.79
N ALA A 134 -19.93 -9.03 0.17
CA ALA A 134 -20.96 -9.92 0.72
C ALA A 134 -20.42 -11.34 0.98
N ASP A 135 -19.57 -11.84 0.09
CA ASP A 135 -18.95 -13.17 0.25
C ASP A 135 -17.97 -13.20 1.41
N ALA A 136 -17.13 -12.16 1.58
CA ALA A 136 -16.20 -12.06 2.69
C ALA A 136 -16.94 -12.00 4.04
N LEU A 137 -18.06 -11.28 4.12
CA LEU A 137 -18.90 -11.27 5.34
C LEU A 137 -19.55 -12.61 5.63
N THR A 138 -19.99 -13.33 4.60
CA THR A 138 -20.52 -14.68 4.75
C THR A 138 -19.46 -15.62 5.32
N GLU A 139 -18.23 -15.52 4.82
CA GLU A 139 -17.09 -16.30 5.34
C GLU A 139 -16.75 -15.92 6.78
N LEU A 140 -16.74 -14.63 7.11
CA LEU A 140 -16.53 -14.13 8.47
C LEU A 140 -17.59 -14.70 9.43
N ALA A 141 -18.86 -14.64 9.07
CA ALA A 141 -19.97 -15.10 9.90
C ALA A 141 -20.05 -16.63 10.06
N THR A 142 -19.49 -17.40 9.11
CA THR A 142 -19.57 -18.88 9.14
C THR A 142 -18.29 -19.52 9.65
N THR A 143 -17.16 -19.20 9.04
CA THR A 143 -15.87 -19.85 9.34
C THR A 143 -15.18 -19.20 10.53
N TYR A 144 -15.37 -17.89 10.73
CA TYR A 144 -14.69 -17.12 11.78
C TYR A 144 -15.64 -16.54 12.82
N ALA A 145 -16.85 -17.09 12.96
CA ALA A 145 -17.87 -16.61 13.90
C ALA A 145 -17.39 -16.48 15.36
N GLU A 146 -16.48 -17.35 15.79
CA GLU A 146 -15.91 -17.33 17.15
C GLU A 146 -15.01 -16.10 17.43
N TYR A 147 -14.55 -15.42 16.38
CA TYR A 147 -13.71 -14.21 16.49
C TYR A 147 -14.53 -12.91 16.35
N VAL A 148 -15.79 -13.01 15.95
CA VAL A 148 -16.67 -11.84 15.82
C VAL A 148 -17.02 -11.34 17.21
N ILE A 149 -16.84 -10.02 17.43
CA ILE A 149 -17.22 -9.36 18.67
C ILE A 149 -18.50 -8.58 18.37
N GLU A 150 -19.63 -9.08 18.89
CA GLU A 150 -20.91 -8.38 18.77
C GLU A 150 -20.87 -7.05 19.51
N ASP A 151 -21.39 -5.99 18.90
CA ASP A 151 -21.49 -4.64 19.46
C ASP A 151 -20.17 -4.08 20.06
N ALA A 152 -19.03 -4.36 19.40
CA ALA A 152 -17.74 -3.85 19.86
C ALA A 152 -17.65 -2.32 19.71
N ASP A 153 -17.33 -1.63 20.80
CA ASP A 153 -17.09 -0.18 20.78
C ASP A 153 -15.93 0.16 19.81
N GLY A 154 -16.14 1.16 18.94
CA GLY A 154 -15.11 1.62 18.00
C GLY A 154 -14.97 0.75 16.73
N VAL A 155 -15.87 -0.22 16.52
CA VAL A 155 -15.90 -1.07 15.32
C VAL A 155 -17.12 -0.71 14.48
N THR A 156 -16.87 -0.40 13.21
CA THR A 156 -17.94 -0.18 12.20
C THR A 156 -17.67 -1.04 11.00
N ILE A 157 -18.67 -1.82 10.61
CA ILE A 157 -18.59 -2.72 9.46
C ILE A 157 -19.59 -2.27 8.40
N TYR A 158 -19.13 -2.28 7.16
CA TYR A 158 -19.92 -1.98 5.98
C TYR A 158 -19.91 -3.16 5.03
N GLN A 159 -21.00 -3.35 4.31
CA GLN A 159 -21.15 -4.35 3.26
C GLN A 159 -21.31 -3.68 1.91
N ILE A 160 -20.58 -4.19 0.92
CA ILE A 160 -20.78 -3.92 -0.50
C ILE A 160 -20.99 -5.25 -1.25
N ASP A 161 -21.69 -5.26 -2.38
CA ASP A 161 -22.01 -6.50 -3.09
C ASP A 161 -20.73 -7.22 -3.58
N GLU A 162 -19.89 -6.51 -4.32
CA GLU A 162 -18.68 -7.07 -4.94
C GLU A 162 -17.49 -6.11 -4.75
N LEU A 163 -16.30 -6.67 -4.65
CA LEU A 163 -15.03 -5.96 -4.62
C LEU A 163 -14.06 -6.58 -5.63
N PRO A 164 -13.17 -5.78 -6.24
CA PRO A 164 -12.05 -6.33 -7.01
C PRO A 164 -11.13 -7.15 -6.07
N PRO A 165 -10.23 -8.00 -6.62
CA PRO A 165 -9.28 -8.76 -5.81
C PRO A 165 -8.16 -7.89 -5.23
N LEU A 166 -8.54 -6.75 -4.69
CA LEU A 166 -7.69 -5.70 -4.14
C LEU A 166 -8.18 -5.32 -2.74
N GLY A 167 -7.34 -5.52 -1.74
CA GLY A 167 -7.56 -5.01 -0.40
C GLY A 167 -6.86 -3.67 -0.22
N LEU A 168 -7.49 -2.75 0.51
CA LEU A 168 -6.97 -1.43 0.85
C LEU A 168 -6.94 -1.27 2.36
N MET A 169 -5.91 -0.65 2.90
CA MET A 169 -5.80 -0.41 4.33
C MET A 169 -5.10 0.92 4.62
N LEU A 170 -5.76 1.78 5.36
CA LEU A 170 -5.22 3.01 5.90
C LEU A 170 -5.06 2.85 7.40
N VAL A 171 -3.83 2.96 7.89
CA VAL A 171 -3.46 2.65 9.27
C VAL A 171 -2.90 3.89 9.94
N ASP A 172 -3.50 4.28 11.06
CA ASP A 172 -2.97 5.35 11.91
C ASP A 172 -2.20 4.72 13.08
N HIS A 173 -0.99 5.22 13.37
CA HIS A 173 -0.09 4.73 14.41
C HIS A 173 -0.02 5.67 15.61
N GLN A 174 0.50 5.16 16.75
CA GLN A 174 0.62 5.93 17.99
C GLN A 174 1.55 7.15 17.89
N ASP A 175 2.53 7.10 17.01
CA ASP A 175 3.48 8.21 16.77
C ASP A 175 2.91 9.33 15.90
N GLY A 176 1.67 9.18 15.44
CA GLY A 176 0.96 10.12 14.58
C GLY A 176 1.24 9.92 13.08
N THR A 177 1.98 8.89 12.70
CA THR A 177 2.15 8.54 11.30
C THR A 177 0.90 7.83 10.77
N THR A 178 0.59 8.04 9.49
CA THR A 178 -0.44 7.30 8.76
C THR A 178 0.22 6.56 7.62
N GLU A 179 -0.14 5.30 7.45
CA GLU A 179 0.37 4.44 6.41
C GLU A 179 -0.76 3.94 5.50
N ALA A 180 -0.54 4.04 4.19
CA ALA A 180 -1.39 3.49 3.16
C ALA A 180 -0.83 2.14 2.72
N SER A 181 -1.69 1.13 2.61
CA SER A 181 -1.31 -0.19 2.12
C SER A 181 -2.36 -0.74 1.17
N PHE A 182 -1.93 -1.44 0.13
CA PHE A 182 -2.82 -2.28 -0.65
C PHE A 182 -2.27 -3.70 -0.76
N GLY A 183 -3.16 -4.66 -0.94
CA GLY A 183 -2.81 -6.07 -1.17
C GLY A 183 -3.59 -6.64 -2.36
N ILE A 184 -2.93 -7.40 -3.23
CA ILE A 184 -3.58 -8.11 -4.35
C ILE A 184 -3.81 -9.56 -3.94
N TYR A 185 -5.04 -10.00 -4.13
CA TYR A 185 -5.52 -11.32 -3.74
C TYR A 185 -5.68 -12.24 -4.95
N THR A 186 -5.40 -13.51 -4.73
CA THR A 186 -5.68 -14.61 -5.66
C THR A 186 -6.38 -15.74 -4.91
N GLU A 187 -6.65 -16.85 -5.58
CA GLU A 187 -7.16 -18.07 -4.94
C GLU A 187 -6.23 -18.61 -3.84
N ASN A 188 -4.95 -18.26 -3.88
CA ASN A 188 -3.95 -18.66 -2.89
C ASN A 188 -3.77 -17.63 -1.75
N GLY A 189 -4.65 -16.65 -1.64
CA GLY A 189 -4.58 -15.58 -0.66
C GLY A 189 -3.85 -14.33 -1.17
N VAL A 190 -3.34 -13.50 -0.26
CA VAL A 190 -2.63 -12.26 -0.61
C VAL A 190 -1.25 -12.59 -1.18
N GLN A 191 -0.96 -12.08 -2.37
CA GLN A 191 0.28 -12.39 -3.09
C GLN A 191 1.29 -11.26 -3.01
N VAL A 192 0.81 -10.03 -2.98
CA VAL A 192 1.65 -8.85 -2.85
C VAL A 192 1.00 -7.86 -1.91
N VAL A 193 1.81 -7.20 -1.11
CA VAL A 193 1.43 -6.03 -0.30
C VAL A 193 2.40 -4.91 -0.63
N VAL A 194 1.85 -3.73 -0.88
CA VAL A 194 2.62 -2.49 -1.02
C VAL A 194 2.22 -1.53 0.08
N ARG A 195 3.21 -0.95 0.76
CA ARG A 195 3.06 -0.02 1.86
C ARG A 195 3.69 1.32 1.51
N ASN A 196 3.07 2.43 1.91
CA ASN A 196 3.59 3.75 1.61
C ASN A 196 3.11 4.79 2.64
N THR A 197 4.04 5.58 3.16
CA THR A 197 3.77 6.66 4.12
C THR A 197 3.74 8.05 3.47
N SER A 198 3.96 8.14 2.14
CA SER A 198 3.96 9.44 1.47
C SER A 198 2.58 10.12 1.55
N PRO A 199 2.55 11.46 1.69
CA PRO A 199 1.29 12.19 1.76
C PRO A 199 0.35 11.94 0.56
N ASN A 200 0.91 11.72 -0.62
CA ASN A 200 0.13 11.46 -1.84
C ASN A 200 -0.54 10.07 -1.82
N ALA A 201 0.18 9.03 -1.39
CA ALA A 201 -0.37 7.69 -1.24
C ALA A 201 -1.46 7.65 -0.17
N VAL A 202 -1.20 8.27 0.99
CA VAL A 202 -2.16 8.37 2.10
C VAL A 202 -3.42 9.15 1.69
N ALA A 203 -3.26 10.26 0.96
CA ALA A 203 -4.39 11.06 0.49
C ALA A 203 -5.27 10.27 -0.48
N TRP A 204 -4.64 9.61 -1.47
CA TRP A 204 -5.35 8.77 -2.44
C TRP A 204 -6.13 7.65 -1.74
N LEU A 205 -5.48 6.88 -0.87
CA LEU A 205 -6.14 5.74 -0.23
C LEU A 205 -7.28 6.19 0.69
N ARG A 206 -7.17 7.37 1.30
CA ARG A 206 -8.26 7.96 2.07
C ARG A 206 -9.47 8.29 1.19
N GLU A 207 -9.26 8.89 0.04
CA GLU A 207 -10.32 9.20 -0.93
C GLU A 207 -10.95 7.91 -1.45
N GLU A 208 -10.15 6.89 -1.76
CA GLU A 208 -10.63 5.60 -2.25
C GLU A 208 -11.45 4.86 -1.18
N PHE A 209 -10.98 4.82 0.08
CA PHE A 209 -11.76 4.24 1.16
C PHE A 209 -13.12 4.93 1.34
N GLU A 210 -13.16 6.26 1.33
CA GLU A 210 -14.41 7.01 1.43
C GLU A 210 -15.35 6.69 0.27
N SER A 211 -14.83 6.54 -0.95
CA SER A 211 -15.61 6.16 -2.13
C SER A 211 -16.28 4.79 -1.96
N TYR A 212 -15.55 3.79 -1.44
CA TYR A 212 -16.14 2.48 -1.14
C TYR A 212 -17.16 2.55 0.00
N ARG A 213 -16.85 3.29 1.06
CA ARG A 213 -17.73 3.46 2.22
C ARG A 213 -19.07 4.11 1.85
N GLU A 214 -19.05 5.13 0.96
CA GLU A 214 -20.27 5.80 0.49
C GLU A 214 -21.17 4.87 -0.33
N GLN A 215 -20.64 3.86 -1.00
CA GLN A 215 -21.35 2.87 -1.78
C GLN A 215 -21.84 1.68 -0.94
N ALA A 216 -21.29 1.51 0.25
CA ALA A 216 -21.56 0.39 1.13
C ALA A 216 -22.72 0.69 2.10
N THR A 217 -23.29 -0.36 2.67
CA THR A 217 -24.32 -0.28 3.72
C THR A 217 -23.71 -0.67 5.05
N GLU A 218 -23.89 0.16 6.08
CA GLU A 218 -23.49 -0.19 7.43
C GLU A 218 -24.32 -1.37 7.95
N ILE A 219 -23.65 -2.33 8.57
CA ILE A 219 -24.29 -3.52 9.15
C ILE A 219 -23.87 -3.67 10.61
N GLN A 220 -24.72 -4.34 11.39
CA GLN A 220 -24.40 -4.81 12.75
C GLN A 220 -24.05 -6.30 12.68
N LEU A 221 -22.92 -6.67 13.28
CA LEU A 221 -22.49 -8.08 13.43
C LEU A 221 -22.97 -8.64 14.75
#